data_fa138fcfc9ce0f52db9d28e75eea393c
#
_entry.id   fa138fcfc9ce0f52db9d28e75eea393c
#
_cell.length_a   1.000
_cell.length_b   1.000
_cell.length_c   1.000
_cell.angle_alpha   90.00
_cell.angle_beta   90.00
_cell.angle_gamma   90.00
#
_symmetry.space_group_name_H-M   'P 1'
#
loop_
_entity.id
_entity.type
_entity.pdbx_description
1 polymer ?
#
loop_
_entity_poly.entity_id
_entity_poly.type
_entity_poly.pdbx_seq_one_letter_code
_entity_poly.pdbx_strand_id
1 'polypeptide(L)'
;MSNVYSQKINETDEVDLIELIRTLWKKKLWIILSAFVCTAIAAGYAFTAKEQWTSKSVVIAPKVANLGDYLSFRSEYASILDIKDFSQDKVSEKVFNDFKTALFSRSLKEAFFSQSKWFNTYADKNANSEEAKLKLLSNLVDKNLIVTVADPKKDPNSIGVNVSFAAETPKEAQDVLLDYIQFVDQWVLAENKKDFLVNINLVLSGFEVQKNKIERDTETVRQIQLENLTTALDIAKSAGIKDYSKSLGGNVSVPEVLLGDAKVPFSDSKLSDGSYLFMLGEKYLQAQVDTLKNAPLVYPLNYYNIEKQVNLLNVLERKVEKEGAVSGYYYLSEPDYPVIKDKPQKGLIIVIGFIIGLIVSSFFILLGSLIQNTKKS
;
A
#
# COMPACT_ATOMS: atom_id res chain seq x y z
N MET A 1 2.45 -99.73 -28.87
CA MET A 1 1.79 -99.31 -27.65
C MET A 1 2.30 -97.92 -27.27
N SER A 2 1.60 -96.88 -27.62
CA SER A 2 1.90 -95.51 -27.23
C SER A 2 0.64 -94.83 -26.88
N ASN A 3 0.48 -94.58 -25.56
CA ASN A 3 -0.63 -93.83 -25.00
C ASN A 3 -0.45 -92.36 -25.30
N VAL A 4 -1.37 -91.76 -26.06
CA VAL A 4 -1.53 -90.35 -26.25
C VAL A 4 -2.39 -89.79 -25.12
N TYR A 5 -1.80 -89.10 -24.15
CA TYR A 5 -2.51 -88.33 -23.21
C TYR A 5 -2.97 -87.05 -23.88
N SER A 6 -4.25 -86.94 -24.13
CA SER A 6 -4.89 -85.69 -24.51
C SER A 6 -4.95 -84.77 -23.30
N GLN A 7 -4.13 -83.72 -23.31
CA GLN A 7 -4.25 -82.60 -22.31
C GLN A 7 -5.48 -81.77 -22.65
N LYS A 8 -6.43 -81.80 -21.77
CA LYS A 8 -7.59 -80.92 -21.75
C LYS A 8 -7.08 -79.54 -21.39
N ILE A 9 -6.97 -78.63 -22.35
CA ILE A 9 -6.68 -77.23 -22.13
C ILE A 9 -7.87 -76.64 -21.35
N ASN A 10 -7.61 -76.24 -20.13
CA ASN A 10 -8.56 -75.46 -19.37
C ASN A 10 -8.85 -74.19 -20.16
N GLU A 11 -10.08 -74.00 -20.62
CA GLU A 11 -10.58 -72.71 -21.09
C GLU A 11 -10.46 -71.77 -19.92
N THR A 12 -9.53 -70.82 -20.00
CA THR A 12 -9.45 -69.67 -19.13
C THR A 12 -10.77 -68.91 -19.23
N ASP A 13 -11.29 -68.48 -18.11
CA ASP A 13 -12.45 -67.59 -17.95
C ASP A 13 -12.20 -66.29 -18.75
N GLU A 14 -12.31 -66.35 -20.06
CA GLU A 14 -12.41 -65.16 -20.89
C GLU A 14 -13.82 -64.64 -20.71
N VAL A 15 -13.88 -63.47 -20.05
CA VAL A 15 -15.17 -62.75 -19.90
C VAL A 15 -15.64 -62.40 -21.31
N ASP A 16 -16.61 -63.16 -21.85
CA ASP A 16 -17.14 -62.93 -23.18
C ASP A 16 -17.88 -61.56 -23.22
N LEU A 17 -17.20 -60.59 -23.79
CA LEU A 17 -17.71 -59.24 -23.99
C LEU A 17 -19.08 -59.19 -24.67
N ILE A 18 -19.35 -60.17 -25.56
CA ILE A 18 -20.62 -60.30 -26.28
C ILE A 18 -21.74 -60.71 -25.30
N GLU A 19 -21.43 -61.61 -24.36
CA GLU A 19 -22.39 -62.05 -23.34
C GLU A 19 -22.73 -60.90 -22.35
N LEU A 20 -21.76 -60.07 -21.99
CA LEU A 20 -21.96 -58.86 -21.19
C LEU A 20 -22.88 -57.85 -21.91
N ILE A 21 -22.63 -57.58 -23.18
CA ILE A 21 -23.47 -56.68 -23.99
C ILE A 21 -24.90 -57.22 -24.11
N ARG A 22 -25.04 -58.54 -24.34
CA ARG A 22 -26.36 -59.18 -24.43
C ARG A 22 -27.10 -59.13 -23.11
N THR A 23 -26.44 -59.24 -21.99
CA THR A 23 -27.04 -59.11 -20.63
C THR A 23 -27.54 -57.68 -20.35
N LEU A 24 -26.74 -56.68 -20.72
CA LEU A 24 -27.13 -55.27 -20.65
C LEU A 24 -28.36 -54.98 -21.54
N TRP A 25 -28.36 -55.52 -22.76
CA TRP A 25 -29.48 -55.32 -23.70
C TRP A 25 -30.77 -55.96 -23.24
N LYS A 26 -30.71 -57.12 -22.63
CA LYS A 26 -31.88 -57.79 -22.03
C LYS A 26 -32.48 -56.99 -20.86
N LYS A 27 -31.69 -56.25 -20.11
CA LYS A 27 -32.11 -55.44 -18.95
C LYS A 27 -32.18 -53.94 -19.23
N LYS A 28 -32.23 -53.51 -20.52
CA LYS A 28 -32.23 -52.12 -20.96
C LYS A 28 -33.29 -51.27 -20.26
N LEU A 29 -34.49 -51.81 -19.94
CA LEU A 29 -35.55 -51.08 -19.26
C LEU A 29 -35.14 -50.70 -17.82
N TRP A 30 -34.37 -51.56 -17.13
CA TRP A 30 -33.86 -51.24 -15.79
C TRP A 30 -32.78 -50.18 -15.84
N ILE A 31 -31.93 -50.17 -16.88
CA ILE A 31 -30.92 -49.14 -17.11
C ILE A 31 -31.60 -47.79 -17.36
N ILE A 32 -32.58 -47.74 -18.23
CA ILE A 32 -33.33 -46.53 -18.55
C ILE A 32 -34.09 -45.99 -17.31
N LEU A 33 -34.72 -46.88 -16.53
CA LEU A 33 -35.44 -46.51 -15.31
C LEU A 33 -34.48 -45.90 -14.26
N SER A 34 -33.34 -46.57 -14.05
CA SER A 34 -32.32 -46.06 -13.11
C SER A 34 -31.74 -44.74 -13.56
N ALA A 35 -31.41 -44.58 -14.86
CA ALA A 35 -30.98 -43.33 -15.41
C ALA A 35 -31.99 -42.19 -15.22
N PHE A 36 -33.28 -42.50 -15.43
CA PHE A 36 -34.38 -41.54 -15.18
C PHE A 36 -34.48 -41.12 -13.72
N VAL A 37 -34.41 -42.07 -12.77
CA VAL A 37 -34.44 -41.80 -11.33
C VAL A 37 -33.24 -40.92 -10.93
N CYS A 38 -32.01 -41.25 -11.35
CA CYS A 38 -30.82 -40.45 -11.05
C CYS A 38 -30.93 -39.03 -11.68
N THR A 39 -31.48 -38.95 -12.88
CA THR A 39 -31.72 -37.63 -13.55
C THR A 39 -32.74 -36.80 -12.77
N ALA A 40 -33.83 -37.42 -12.27
CA ALA A 40 -34.84 -36.72 -11.48
C ALA A 40 -34.26 -36.20 -10.15
N ILE A 41 -33.42 -36.99 -9.47
CA ILE A 41 -32.70 -36.56 -8.25
C ILE A 41 -31.74 -35.38 -8.58
N ALA A 42 -30.97 -35.52 -9.63
CA ALA A 42 -30.06 -34.45 -10.09
C ALA A 42 -30.82 -33.18 -10.48
N ALA A 43 -31.94 -33.28 -11.14
CA ALA A 43 -32.82 -32.17 -11.43
C ALA A 43 -33.37 -31.51 -10.15
N GLY A 44 -33.89 -32.29 -9.22
CA GLY A 44 -34.32 -31.79 -7.90
C GLY A 44 -33.23 -30.97 -7.19
N TYR A 45 -32.01 -31.49 -7.15
CA TYR A 45 -30.86 -30.77 -6.62
C TYR A 45 -30.57 -29.48 -7.43
N ALA A 46 -30.54 -29.54 -8.76
CA ALA A 46 -30.21 -28.40 -9.61
C ALA A 46 -31.24 -27.24 -9.50
N PHE A 47 -32.49 -27.54 -9.16
CA PHE A 47 -33.55 -26.54 -8.97
C PHE A 47 -33.63 -26.00 -7.54
N THR A 48 -33.10 -26.71 -6.53
CA THR A 48 -33.13 -26.30 -5.13
C THR A 48 -31.79 -25.69 -4.66
N ALA A 49 -30.70 -25.91 -5.39
CA ALA A 49 -29.39 -25.35 -5.06
C ALA A 49 -29.39 -23.82 -5.16
N LYS A 50 -28.73 -23.17 -4.19
CA LYS A 50 -28.60 -21.71 -4.15
C LYS A 50 -27.94 -21.17 -5.41
N GLU A 51 -28.52 -20.13 -5.95
CA GLU A 51 -27.97 -19.46 -7.13
C GLU A 51 -26.74 -18.63 -6.75
N GLN A 52 -25.79 -18.51 -7.68
CA GLN A 52 -24.59 -17.71 -7.53
C GLN A 52 -24.44 -16.80 -8.74
N TRP A 53 -24.28 -15.51 -8.45
CA TRP A 53 -24.12 -14.44 -9.42
C TRP A 53 -22.82 -13.70 -9.13
N THR A 54 -21.96 -13.48 -10.12
CA THR A 54 -20.66 -12.83 -9.93
C THR A 54 -20.61 -11.50 -10.64
N SER A 55 -20.48 -10.42 -9.88
CA SER A 55 -20.13 -9.11 -10.40
C SER A 55 -18.62 -9.00 -10.56
N LYS A 56 -18.19 -8.30 -11.62
CA LYS A 56 -16.78 -8.10 -11.97
C LYS A 56 -16.49 -6.63 -12.18
N SER A 57 -15.29 -6.21 -11.80
CA SER A 57 -14.76 -4.87 -12.02
C SER A 57 -13.29 -4.92 -12.40
N VAL A 58 -12.85 -3.93 -13.17
CA VAL A 58 -11.44 -3.75 -13.50
C VAL A 58 -11.02 -2.36 -13.09
N VAL A 59 -10.00 -2.28 -12.21
CA VAL A 59 -9.44 -1.03 -11.71
C VAL A 59 -8.02 -0.84 -12.19
N ILE A 60 -7.66 0.39 -12.52
CA ILE A 60 -6.33 0.80 -12.99
C ILE A 60 -5.83 2.00 -12.18
N ALA A 61 -4.59 2.40 -12.41
CA ALA A 61 -4.01 3.58 -11.77
C ALA A 61 -4.88 4.82 -11.98
N PRO A 62 -5.03 5.67 -10.95
CA PRO A 62 -5.83 6.88 -11.05
C PRO A 62 -5.21 7.84 -12.06
N LYS A 63 -6.05 8.55 -12.78
CA LYS A 63 -5.60 9.69 -13.58
C LYS A 63 -5.20 10.84 -12.66
N VAL A 64 -4.34 11.73 -13.12
CA VAL A 64 -3.92 12.92 -12.37
C VAL A 64 -5.13 13.69 -11.78
N ALA A 65 -6.20 13.83 -12.56
CA ALA A 65 -7.42 14.49 -12.12
C ALA A 65 -8.16 13.78 -10.97
N ASN A 66 -8.00 12.47 -10.82
CA ASN A 66 -8.64 11.70 -9.76
C ASN A 66 -7.97 11.90 -8.39
N LEU A 67 -6.68 12.22 -8.38
CA LEU A 67 -5.92 12.47 -7.14
C LEU A 67 -6.16 13.87 -6.57
N GLY A 68 -6.75 14.80 -7.37
CA GLY A 68 -7.21 16.10 -6.92
C GLY A 68 -6.23 16.84 -6.01
N ASP A 69 -6.70 17.25 -4.84
CA ASP A 69 -5.94 18.02 -3.86
C ASP A 69 -4.74 17.28 -3.29
N TYR A 70 -4.82 15.95 -3.14
CA TYR A 70 -3.68 15.17 -2.65
C TYR A 70 -2.44 15.34 -3.51
N LEU A 71 -2.59 15.32 -4.83
CA LEU A 71 -1.47 15.55 -5.76
C LEU A 71 -0.97 16.99 -5.70
N SER A 72 -1.88 17.96 -5.55
CA SER A 72 -1.54 19.37 -5.37
C SER A 72 -0.68 19.59 -4.13
N PHE A 73 -1.05 18.99 -2.98
CA PHE A 73 -0.27 19.06 -1.75
C PHE A 73 1.10 18.40 -1.88
N ARG A 74 1.20 17.27 -2.56
CA ARG A 74 2.49 16.60 -2.84
C ARG A 74 3.40 17.47 -3.71
N SER A 75 2.83 18.17 -4.68
CA SER A 75 3.55 19.13 -5.55
C SER A 75 4.01 20.37 -4.76
N GLU A 76 3.12 20.94 -3.91
CA GLU A 76 3.45 22.06 -3.02
C GLU A 76 4.60 21.69 -2.06
N TYR A 77 4.53 20.52 -1.44
CA TYR A 77 5.58 19.98 -0.58
C TYR A 77 6.92 19.86 -1.31
N ALA A 78 6.91 19.30 -2.52
CA ALA A 78 8.12 19.17 -3.34
C ALA A 78 8.72 20.54 -3.70
N SER A 79 7.87 21.53 -3.99
CA SER A 79 8.29 22.90 -4.29
C SER A 79 8.88 23.61 -3.07
N ILE A 80 8.31 23.46 -1.87
CA ILE A 80 8.83 24.04 -0.62
C ILE A 80 10.24 23.51 -0.32
N LEU A 81 10.47 22.23 -0.58
CA LEU A 81 11.75 21.55 -0.30
C LEU A 81 12.73 21.54 -1.48
N ASP A 82 12.40 22.17 -2.60
CA ASP A 82 13.20 22.17 -3.85
C ASP A 82 13.55 20.76 -4.34
N ILE A 83 12.57 19.83 -4.27
CA ILE A 83 12.71 18.45 -4.77
C ILE A 83 12.61 18.47 -6.31
N LYS A 84 13.75 18.32 -6.99
CA LYS A 84 13.84 18.45 -8.46
C LYS A 84 13.23 17.28 -9.23
N ASP A 85 13.22 16.07 -8.65
CA ASP A 85 12.76 14.84 -9.30
C ASP A 85 11.31 14.49 -8.97
N PHE A 86 10.49 15.48 -8.61
CA PHE A 86 9.07 15.26 -8.36
C PHE A 86 8.36 14.87 -9.66
N SER A 87 7.62 13.77 -9.63
CA SER A 87 6.80 13.29 -10.75
C SER A 87 5.39 12.96 -10.28
N GLN A 88 4.43 13.52 -10.98
CA GLN A 88 3.00 13.26 -10.74
C GLN A 88 2.65 11.78 -10.98
N ASP A 89 3.25 11.19 -12.02
CA ASP A 89 3.03 9.77 -12.36
C ASP A 89 3.53 8.85 -11.26
N LYS A 90 4.70 9.14 -10.65
CA LYS A 90 5.20 8.37 -9.51
C LYS A 90 4.28 8.43 -8.29
N VAL A 91 3.62 9.56 -8.06
CA VAL A 91 2.63 9.68 -6.98
C VAL A 91 1.41 8.82 -7.29
N SER A 92 0.89 8.87 -8.52
CA SER A 92 -0.23 8.05 -8.99
C SER A 92 0.08 6.56 -8.89
N GLU A 93 1.24 6.14 -9.38
CA GLU A 93 1.70 4.75 -9.29
C GLU A 93 1.83 4.27 -7.84
N LYS A 94 2.37 5.11 -6.95
CA LYS A 94 2.49 4.76 -5.52
C LYS A 94 1.12 4.54 -4.91
N VAL A 95 0.19 5.48 -5.06
CA VAL A 95 -1.17 5.37 -4.51
C VAL A 95 -1.87 4.13 -5.06
N PHE A 96 -1.74 3.84 -6.36
CA PHE A 96 -2.33 2.63 -6.96
C PHE A 96 -1.67 1.34 -6.46
N ASN A 97 -0.36 1.32 -6.24
CA ASN A 97 0.31 0.15 -5.68
C ASN A 97 -0.12 -0.12 -4.24
N ASP A 98 -0.33 0.93 -3.44
CA ASP A 98 -0.87 0.83 -2.09
C ASP A 98 -2.31 0.30 -2.15
N PHE A 99 -3.15 0.83 -3.05
CA PHE A 99 -4.52 0.38 -3.28
C PHE A 99 -4.57 -1.09 -3.74
N LYS A 100 -3.72 -1.45 -4.69
CA LYS A 100 -3.59 -2.85 -5.14
C LYS A 100 -3.23 -3.78 -3.99
N THR A 101 -2.24 -3.41 -3.18
CA THR A 101 -1.82 -4.21 -2.02
C THR A 101 -2.95 -4.36 -1.00
N ALA A 102 -3.70 -3.30 -0.75
CA ALA A 102 -4.85 -3.29 0.14
C ALA A 102 -5.99 -4.20 -0.37
N LEU A 103 -6.28 -4.20 -1.68
CA LEU A 103 -7.28 -5.11 -2.29
C LEU A 103 -6.97 -6.60 -2.04
N PHE A 104 -5.68 -6.98 -2.00
CA PHE A 104 -5.27 -8.35 -1.70
C PHE A 104 -5.25 -8.67 -0.20
N SER A 105 -5.29 -7.66 0.67
CA SER A 105 -5.18 -7.84 2.11
C SER A 105 -6.35 -8.65 2.68
N ARG A 106 -6.05 -9.83 3.23
CA ARG A 106 -7.04 -10.66 3.93
C ARG A 106 -7.65 -9.90 5.12
N SER A 107 -6.83 -9.22 5.90
CA SER A 107 -7.29 -8.46 7.06
C SER A 107 -8.27 -7.35 6.69
N LEU A 108 -8.05 -6.65 5.55
CA LEU A 108 -8.99 -5.63 5.06
C LEU A 108 -10.29 -6.23 4.54
N LYS A 109 -10.23 -7.39 3.85
CA LYS A 109 -11.43 -8.13 3.45
C LYS A 109 -12.27 -8.53 4.66
N GLU A 110 -11.62 -9.07 5.71
CA GLU A 110 -12.28 -9.45 6.96
C GLU A 110 -12.86 -8.21 7.68
N ALA A 111 -12.12 -7.10 7.75
CA ALA A 111 -12.59 -5.84 8.32
C ALA A 111 -13.80 -5.28 7.57
N PHE A 112 -13.76 -5.28 6.24
CA PHE A 112 -14.89 -4.87 5.41
C PHE A 112 -16.16 -5.66 5.73
N PHE A 113 -16.11 -7.00 5.68
CA PHE A 113 -17.30 -7.82 5.96
C PHE A 113 -17.76 -7.65 7.39
N SER A 114 -16.85 -7.58 8.38
CA SER A 114 -17.22 -7.41 9.80
C SER A 114 -17.97 -6.11 10.09
N GLN A 115 -17.73 -5.07 9.28
CA GLN A 115 -18.41 -3.77 9.39
C GLN A 115 -19.62 -3.65 8.45
N SER A 116 -19.77 -4.57 7.49
CA SER A 116 -20.82 -4.53 6.48
C SER A 116 -22.18 -4.89 7.06
N LYS A 117 -23.17 -4.00 6.83
CA LYS A 117 -24.57 -4.30 7.15
C LYS A 117 -25.10 -5.51 6.37
N TRP A 118 -24.66 -5.66 5.12
CA TRP A 118 -25.01 -6.79 4.28
C TRP A 118 -24.54 -8.10 4.92
N PHE A 119 -23.27 -8.17 5.35
CA PHE A 119 -22.73 -9.37 5.99
C PHE A 119 -23.47 -9.73 7.27
N ASN A 120 -23.79 -8.77 8.13
CA ASN A 120 -24.53 -9.03 9.35
C ASN A 120 -25.89 -9.64 9.05
N THR A 121 -26.65 -9.06 8.10
CA THR A 121 -27.94 -9.61 7.66
C THR A 121 -27.81 -10.99 7.02
N TYR A 122 -26.76 -11.21 6.24
CA TYR A 122 -26.48 -12.49 5.59
C TYR A 122 -26.08 -13.56 6.60
N ALA A 123 -25.26 -13.22 7.59
CA ALA A 123 -24.82 -14.12 8.64
C ALA A 123 -25.98 -14.53 9.55
N ASP A 124 -26.87 -13.61 9.93
CA ASP A 124 -28.05 -13.90 10.76
C ASP A 124 -29.01 -14.91 10.09
N LYS A 125 -29.05 -14.93 8.76
CA LYS A 125 -29.87 -15.89 8.00
C LYS A 125 -29.18 -17.25 7.80
N ASN A 126 -27.85 -17.31 7.78
CA ASN A 126 -27.08 -18.47 7.30
C ASN A 126 -26.16 -19.08 8.37
N ALA A 127 -26.02 -18.48 9.55
CA ALA A 127 -25.17 -18.96 10.62
C ALA A 127 -25.93 -19.07 11.95
N ASN A 128 -25.93 -20.27 12.56
CA ASN A 128 -26.62 -20.54 13.81
C ASN A 128 -25.70 -20.44 15.04
N SER A 129 -24.43 -20.13 14.86
CA SER A 129 -23.42 -20.00 15.91
C SER A 129 -22.29 -19.06 15.47
N GLU A 130 -21.52 -18.53 16.42
CA GLU A 130 -20.34 -17.70 16.13
C GLU A 130 -19.30 -18.46 15.30
N GLU A 131 -19.12 -19.77 15.54
CA GLU A 131 -18.23 -20.59 14.72
C GLU A 131 -18.70 -20.68 13.26
N ALA A 132 -20.01 -20.85 13.05
CA ALA A 132 -20.59 -20.86 11.71
C ALA A 132 -20.45 -19.51 11.02
N LYS A 133 -20.57 -18.39 11.76
CA LYS A 133 -20.35 -17.04 11.27
C LYS A 133 -18.90 -16.82 10.83
N LEU A 134 -17.94 -17.29 11.61
CA LEU A 134 -16.51 -17.23 11.24
C LEU A 134 -16.19 -18.06 10.00
N LYS A 135 -16.77 -19.27 9.87
CA LYS A 135 -16.63 -20.08 8.65
C LYS A 135 -17.24 -19.41 7.43
N LEU A 136 -18.37 -18.75 7.62
CA LEU A 136 -19.04 -17.99 6.57
C LEU A 136 -18.16 -16.82 6.11
N LEU A 137 -17.62 -16.04 7.05
CA LEU A 137 -16.68 -14.95 6.79
C LEU A 137 -15.46 -15.44 6.00
N SER A 138 -14.81 -16.51 6.45
CA SER A 138 -13.67 -17.10 5.76
C SER A 138 -14.01 -17.51 4.32
N ASN A 139 -15.17 -18.12 4.10
CA ASN A 139 -15.61 -18.50 2.75
C ASN A 139 -15.84 -17.29 1.84
N LEU A 140 -16.43 -16.21 2.36
CA LEU A 140 -16.65 -14.98 1.61
C LEU A 140 -15.30 -14.35 1.19
N VAL A 141 -14.37 -14.26 2.14
CA VAL A 141 -13.02 -13.69 1.91
C VAL A 141 -12.19 -14.52 0.93
N ASP A 142 -12.24 -15.86 1.03
CA ASP A 142 -11.36 -16.75 0.30
C ASP A 142 -11.93 -17.20 -1.05
N LYS A 143 -13.27 -17.31 -1.18
CA LYS A 143 -13.90 -17.92 -2.35
C LYS A 143 -14.85 -17.00 -3.11
N ASN A 144 -15.47 -16.04 -2.43
CA ASN A 144 -16.47 -15.18 -3.07
C ASN A 144 -15.86 -13.85 -3.52
N LEU A 145 -14.94 -13.25 -2.73
CA LEU A 145 -14.25 -12.01 -3.06
C LEU A 145 -12.87 -12.30 -3.63
N ILE A 146 -12.79 -12.37 -4.96
CA ILE A 146 -11.57 -12.73 -5.68
C ILE A 146 -10.94 -11.47 -6.29
N VAL A 147 -9.65 -11.31 -6.03
CA VAL A 147 -8.81 -10.25 -6.61
C VAL A 147 -7.68 -10.91 -7.40
N THR A 148 -7.50 -10.50 -8.64
CA THR A 148 -6.44 -11.03 -9.52
C THR A 148 -5.80 -9.90 -10.31
N VAL A 149 -4.48 -9.96 -10.50
CA VAL A 149 -3.79 -9.05 -11.40
C VAL A 149 -4.01 -9.53 -12.83
N ALA A 150 -4.16 -8.61 -13.76
CA ALA A 150 -4.16 -8.89 -15.18
C ALA A 150 -2.91 -9.67 -15.58
N ASP A 151 -3.08 -10.75 -16.33
CA ASP A 151 -1.99 -11.61 -16.78
C ASP A 151 -1.77 -11.42 -18.30
N PRO A 152 -0.76 -10.63 -18.71
CA PRO A 152 -0.50 -10.37 -20.12
C PRO A 152 -0.15 -11.62 -20.94
N LYS A 153 0.20 -12.74 -20.26
CA LYS A 153 0.47 -14.03 -20.94
C LYS A 153 -0.83 -14.72 -21.37
N LYS A 154 -1.93 -14.49 -20.62
CA LYS A 154 -3.24 -15.06 -20.93
C LYS A 154 -4.04 -14.16 -21.87
N ASP A 155 -3.96 -12.87 -21.65
CA ASP A 155 -4.59 -11.85 -22.48
C ASP A 155 -3.66 -10.63 -22.58
N PRO A 156 -3.01 -10.43 -23.77
CA PRO A 156 -2.09 -9.32 -23.99
C PRO A 156 -2.71 -7.93 -23.80
N ASN A 157 -4.04 -7.82 -23.89
CA ASN A 157 -4.77 -6.56 -23.72
C ASN A 157 -5.27 -6.37 -22.27
N SER A 158 -5.08 -7.36 -21.40
CA SER A 158 -5.53 -7.24 -20.01
C SER A 158 -4.60 -6.31 -19.23
N ILE A 159 -5.19 -5.30 -18.60
CA ILE A 159 -4.50 -4.32 -17.77
C ILE A 159 -5.21 -4.17 -16.43
N GLY A 160 -4.46 -3.76 -15.40
CA GLY A 160 -5.03 -3.43 -14.10
C GLY A 160 -5.24 -4.62 -13.17
N VAL A 161 -6.20 -4.46 -12.27
CA VAL A 161 -6.60 -5.45 -11.27
C VAL A 161 -8.06 -5.81 -11.47
N ASN A 162 -8.33 -7.09 -11.61
CA ASN A 162 -9.69 -7.62 -11.66
C ASN A 162 -10.16 -7.91 -10.24
N VAL A 163 -11.30 -7.37 -9.86
CA VAL A 163 -11.97 -7.64 -8.59
C VAL A 163 -13.35 -8.22 -8.91
N SER A 164 -13.72 -9.29 -8.25
CA SER A 164 -15.02 -9.92 -8.44
C SER A 164 -15.60 -10.40 -7.12
N PHE A 165 -16.93 -10.32 -7.02
CA PHE A 165 -17.66 -10.81 -5.87
C PHE A 165 -18.87 -11.63 -6.30
N ALA A 166 -19.02 -12.80 -5.66
CA ALA A 166 -20.11 -13.73 -5.91
C ALA A 166 -21.12 -13.73 -4.75
N ALA A 167 -22.41 -13.46 -5.06
CA ALA A 167 -23.51 -13.47 -4.09
C ALA A 167 -24.69 -14.32 -4.58
N GLU A 168 -25.74 -14.43 -3.73
CA GLU A 168 -26.95 -15.19 -4.05
C GLU A 168 -27.87 -14.43 -5.05
N THR A 169 -27.74 -13.11 -5.14
CA THR A 169 -28.50 -12.27 -6.09
C THR A 169 -27.58 -11.36 -6.90
N PRO A 170 -27.98 -10.98 -8.15
CA PRO A 170 -27.20 -10.08 -8.98
C PRO A 170 -26.93 -8.73 -8.33
N LYS A 171 -27.93 -8.18 -7.64
CA LYS A 171 -27.83 -6.87 -7.00
C LYS A 171 -26.85 -6.90 -5.84
N GLU A 172 -26.92 -7.91 -4.98
CA GLU A 172 -25.97 -8.05 -3.87
C GLU A 172 -24.53 -8.23 -4.38
N ALA A 173 -24.34 -8.99 -5.46
CA ALA A 173 -23.02 -9.16 -6.06
C ALA A 173 -22.42 -7.82 -6.51
N GLN A 174 -23.21 -6.98 -7.14
CA GLN A 174 -22.79 -5.65 -7.59
C GLN A 174 -22.58 -4.69 -6.43
N ASP A 175 -23.58 -4.54 -5.55
CA ASP A 175 -23.54 -3.57 -4.44
C ASP A 175 -22.37 -3.86 -3.48
N VAL A 176 -22.17 -5.13 -3.09
CA VAL A 176 -21.07 -5.52 -2.17
C VAL A 176 -19.71 -5.32 -2.82
N LEU A 177 -19.56 -5.59 -4.12
CA LEU A 177 -18.33 -5.35 -4.85
C LEU A 177 -17.99 -3.85 -4.91
N LEU A 178 -18.99 -3.01 -5.19
CA LEU A 178 -18.85 -1.56 -5.19
C LEU A 178 -18.42 -1.04 -3.81
N ASP A 179 -19.14 -1.47 -2.76
CA ASP A 179 -18.86 -1.08 -1.37
C ASP A 179 -17.44 -1.49 -0.94
N TYR A 180 -16.99 -2.70 -1.34
CA TYR A 180 -15.66 -3.18 -1.02
C TYR A 180 -14.56 -2.32 -1.67
N ILE A 181 -14.70 -2.02 -2.97
CA ILE A 181 -13.72 -1.19 -3.69
C ILE A 181 -13.64 0.21 -3.08
N GLN A 182 -14.79 0.81 -2.74
CA GLN A 182 -14.85 2.11 -2.08
C GLN A 182 -14.27 2.08 -0.66
N PHE A 183 -14.53 1.02 0.11
CA PHE A 183 -13.96 0.84 1.45
C PHE A 183 -12.43 0.80 1.40
N VAL A 184 -11.87 0.03 0.47
CA VAL A 184 -10.41 -0.06 0.31
C VAL A 184 -9.83 1.28 -0.15
N ASP A 185 -10.50 2.00 -1.03
CA ASP A 185 -10.07 3.31 -1.49
C ASP A 185 -9.99 4.32 -0.34
N GLN A 186 -11.05 4.42 0.45
CA GLN A 186 -11.10 5.31 1.61
C GLN A 186 -10.00 4.97 2.63
N TRP A 187 -9.78 3.69 2.87
CA TRP A 187 -8.73 3.24 3.79
C TRP A 187 -7.33 3.64 3.27
N VAL A 188 -7.04 3.38 2.00
CA VAL A 188 -5.73 3.69 1.40
C VAL A 188 -5.47 5.19 1.39
N LEU A 189 -6.46 5.98 1.03
CA LEU A 189 -6.33 7.44 1.02
C LEU A 189 -6.09 8.00 2.42
N ALA A 190 -6.79 7.46 3.43
CA ALA A 190 -6.57 7.84 4.83
C ALA A 190 -5.15 7.50 5.31
N GLU A 191 -4.65 6.30 5.00
CA GLU A 191 -3.27 5.92 5.37
C GLU A 191 -2.22 6.74 4.60
N ASN A 192 -2.38 6.97 3.30
CA ASN A 192 -1.47 7.82 2.52
C ASN A 192 -1.44 9.28 3.02
N LYS A 193 -2.60 9.80 3.45
CA LYS A 193 -2.70 11.12 4.08
C LYS A 193 -1.94 11.16 5.40
N LYS A 194 -2.14 10.17 6.25
CA LYS A 194 -1.45 10.03 7.53
C LYS A 194 0.07 9.93 7.37
N ASP A 195 0.53 9.08 6.45
CA ASP A 195 1.95 8.95 6.12
C ASP A 195 2.54 10.28 5.63
N PHE A 196 1.77 11.03 4.84
CA PHE A 196 2.21 12.33 4.35
C PHE A 196 2.34 13.35 5.48
N LEU A 197 1.39 13.41 6.40
CA LEU A 197 1.46 14.26 7.60
C LEU A 197 2.67 13.89 8.48
N VAL A 198 2.92 12.60 8.68
CA VAL A 198 4.12 12.15 9.41
C VAL A 198 5.40 12.62 8.73
N ASN A 199 5.48 12.55 7.40
CA ASN A 199 6.64 13.05 6.65
C ASN A 199 6.83 14.58 6.80
N ILE A 200 5.74 15.37 6.73
CA ILE A 200 5.80 16.80 6.97
C ILE A 200 6.35 17.09 8.37
N ASN A 201 5.83 16.42 9.38
CA ASN A 201 6.25 16.60 10.78
C ASN A 201 7.69 16.20 11.04
N LEU A 202 8.19 15.15 10.38
CA LEU A 202 9.62 14.76 10.46
C LEU A 202 10.52 15.86 9.88
N VAL A 203 10.14 16.46 8.76
CA VAL A 203 10.90 17.56 8.14
C VAL A 203 10.85 18.81 9.01
N LEU A 204 9.67 19.16 9.54
CA LEU A 204 9.51 20.28 10.47
C LEU A 204 10.40 20.14 11.69
N SER A 205 10.40 18.96 12.33
CA SER A 205 11.28 18.69 13.48
C SER A 205 12.76 18.80 13.11
N GLY A 206 13.14 18.34 11.91
CA GLY A 206 14.49 18.50 11.38
C GLY A 206 14.90 19.97 11.22
N PHE A 207 14.02 20.78 10.69
CA PHE A 207 14.24 22.22 10.54
C PHE A 207 14.32 22.96 11.88
N GLU A 208 13.49 22.60 12.86
CA GLU A 208 13.55 23.15 14.20
C GLU A 208 14.91 22.85 14.88
N VAL A 209 15.42 21.63 14.74
CA VAL A 209 16.76 21.26 15.26
C VAL A 209 17.84 22.11 14.59
N GLN A 210 17.77 22.30 13.24
CA GLN A 210 18.73 23.13 12.52
C GLN A 210 18.64 24.60 12.94
N LYS A 211 17.44 25.15 13.08
CA LYS A 211 17.20 26.51 13.53
C LYS A 211 17.79 26.76 14.90
N ASN A 212 17.46 25.89 15.87
CA ASN A 212 17.97 25.94 17.23
C ASN A 212 19.52 25.84 17.31
N LYS A 213 20.11 25.05 16.39
CA LYS A 213 21.57 24.99 16.26
C LYS A 213 22.15 26.32 15.80
N ILE A 214 21.61 26.91 14.74
CA ILE A 214 22.08 28.20 14.21
C ILE A 214 21.95 29.30 15.26
N GLU A 215 20.86 29.32 16.01
CA GLU A 215 20.65 30.28 17.10
C GLU A 215 21.75 30.16 18.17
N ARG A 216 22.02 28.94 18.64
CA ARG A 216 23.07 28.69 19.63
C ARG A 216 24.47 29.01 19.10
N ASP A 217 24.77 28.62 17.89
CA ASP A 217 26.07 28.87 17.25
C ASP A 217 26.29 30.38 17.11
N THR A 218 25.27 31.14 16.67
CA THR A 218 25.33 32.60 16.51
C THR A 218 25.52 33.30 17.86
N GLU A 219 24.79 32.84 18.91
CA GLU A 219 24.96 33.39 20.26
C GLU A 219 26.35 33.06 20.82
N THR A 220 26.84 31.87 20.62
CA THR A 220 28.19 31.46 21.05
C THR A 220 29.27 32.31 20.39
N VAL A 221 29.15 32.56 19.08
CA VAL A 221 30.08 33.43 18.35
C VAL A 221 30.04 34.85 18.92
N ARG A 222 28.85 35.38 19.21
CA ARG A 222 28.71 36.71 19.84
C ARG A 222 29.36 36.77 21.24
N GLN A 223 29.17 35.74 22.06
CA GLN A 223 29.78 35.67 23.39
C GLN A 223 31.31 35.62 23.31
N ILE A 224 31.88 34.82 22.42
CA ILE A 224 33.32 34.77 22.19
C ILE A 224 33.86 36.14 21.75
N GLN A 225 33.15 36.83 20.84
CA GLN A 225 33.53 38.18 20.40
C GLN A 225 33.49 39.19 21.56
N LEU A 226 32.44 39.13 22.40
CA LEU A 226 32.32 39.99 23.59
C LEU A 226 33.44 39.74 24.60
N GLU A 227 33.80 38.49 24.87
CA GLU A 227 34.89 38.14 25.75
C GLU A 227 36.23 38.66 25.23
N ASN A 228 36.51 38.44 23.92
CA ASN A 228 37.73 38.95 23.27
C ASN A 228 37.81 40.47 23.35
N LEU A 229 36.71 41.19 23.05
CA LEU A 229 36.67 42.62 23.12
C LEU A 229 36.79 43.18 24.52
N THR A 230 36.20 42.53 25.51
CA THR A 230 36.26 42.88 26.93
C THR A 230 37.68 42.69 27.43
N THR A 231 38.32 41.56 27.14
CA THR A 231 39.71 41.27 27.48
C THR A 231 40.65 42.33 26.87
N ALA A 232 40.47 42.63 25.57
CA ALA A 232 41.25 43.67 24.90
C ALA A 232 41.05 45.06 25.55
N LEU A 233 39.81 45.40 25.96
CA LEU A 233 39.47 46.63 26.65
C LEU A 233 40.18 46.74 27.99
N ASP A 234 40.22 45.64 28.78
CA ASP A 234 40.90 45.63 30.06
C ASP A 234 42.44 45.79 29.93
N ILE A 235 43.03 45.17 28.88
CA ILE A 235 44.43 45.37 28.54
C ILE A 235 44.68 46.84 28.15
N ALA A 236 43.85 47.43 27.29
CA ALA A 236 43.94 48.82 26.84
C ALA A 236 43.88 49.79 28.04
N LYS A 237 42.93 49.58 28.96
CA LYS A 237 42.78 50.36 30.21
C LYS A 237 44.03 50.21 31.08
N SER A 238 44.53 49.00 31.31
CA SER A 238 45.68 48.73 32.14
C SER A 238 46.98 49.32 31.56
N ALA A 239 47.09 49.35 30.20
CA ALA A 239 48.21 49.93 29.48
C ALA A 239 48.09 51.45 29.24
N GLY A 240 46.99 52.09 29.63
CA GLY A 240 46.76 53.52 29.43
C GLY A 240 46.54 53.95 27.98
N ILE A 241 46.14 53.02 27.10
CA ILE A 241 45.90 53.27 25.66
C ILE A 241 44.51 53.81 25.49
N LYS A 242 44.32 55.16 25.43
CA LYS A 242 42.98 55.77 25.35
C LYS A 242 42.42 55.86 23.96
N ASP A 243 43.23 56.22 22.95
CA ASP A 243 42.83 56.42 21.57
C ASP A 243 43.85 55.86 20.60
N TYR A 244 43.44 55.14 19.57
CA TYR A 244 44.31 54.60 18.53
C TYR A 244 45.12 55.65 17.73
N SER A 245 44.49 56.71 17.35
CA SER A 245 45.06 57.71 16.41
C SER A 245 46.12 58.63 17.00
N LYS A 246 46.24 58.71 18.33
CA LYS A 246 47.19 59.60 19.01
C LYS A 246 48.44 58.92 19.55
N SER A 247 48.45 57.62 19.61
CA SER A 247 49.64 56.85 20.07
C SER A 247 50.73 56.73 19.01
N LEU A 248 50.44 57.04 17.77
CA LEU A 248 51.40 57.01 16.65
C LEU A 248 52.21 58.31 16.45
N GLY A 249 51.94 59.33 17.25
CA GLY A 249 52.64 60.61 17.16
C GLY A 249 53.87 60.80 18.06
N GLY A 250 54.27 59.82 18.84
CA GLY A 250 55.45 59.87 19.69
C GLY A 250 56.23 58.56 19.56
N ASN A 251 57.44 58.65 19.03
CA ASN A 251 58.52 57.65 18.94
C ASN A 251 58.28 56.26 19.58
N VAL A 252 57.17 55.64 19.23
CA VAL A 252 56.94 54.21 19.52
C VAL A 252 57.28 53.46 18.24
N SER A 253 58.37 52.76 18.23
CA SER A 253 58.74 51.81 17.18
C SER A 253 57.61 50.76 17.11
N VAL A 254 56.74 50.89 16.10
CA VAL A 254 55.75 49.84 15.77
C VAL A 254 56.60 48.61 15.47
N PRO A 255 56.30 47.46 16.08
CA PRO A 255 57.00 46.24 15.75
C PRO A 255 57.01 46.00 14.25
N GLU A 256 58.14 45.65 13.68
CA GLU A 256 58.38 45.47 12.24
C GLU A 256 57.36 44.51 11.57
N VAL A 257 56.79 43.60 12.37
CA VAL A 257 55.72 42.69 12.04
C VAL A 257 54.41 43.41 11.60
N LEU A 258 54.14 44.63 12.13
CA LEU A 258 52.98 45.43 11.79
C LEU A 258 53.24 46.37 10.57
N LEU A 259 54.49 46.65 10.26
CA LEU A 259 54.89 47.50 9.11
C LEU A 259 54.96 46.70 7.81
N GLY A 260 55.19 45.39 7.83
CA GLY A 260 55.30 44.55 6.64
C GLY A 260 53.99 44.40 5.85
N ASP A 261 52.86 44.53 6.50
CA ASP A 261 51.52 44.33 5.89
C ASP A 261 50.66 45.60 5.81
N ALA A 262 51.29 46.81 5.86
CA ALA A 262 50.58 48.09 5.88
C ALA A 262 49.75 48.42 4.59
N LYS A 263 49.60 47.49 3.65
CA LYS A 263 48.73 47.58 2.48
C LYS A 263 47.45 46.74 2.59
N VAL A 264 47.27 46.00 3.65
CA VAL A 264 46.04 45.21 3.87
C VAL A 264 45.17 45.96 4.83
N PRO A 265 43.89 46.27 4.47
CA PRO A 265 42.93 46.82 5.44
C PRO A 265 42.86 45.88 6.65
N PHE A 266 42.67 46.44 7.85
CA PHE A 266 42.62 45.75 9.13
C PHE A 266 41.56 44.61 9.25
N SER A 267 41.23 43.94 8.18
CA SER A 267 40.22 42.88 8.14
C SER A 267 40.79 41.46 8.21
N ASP A 268 42.13 41.26 8.16
CA ASP A 268 42.65 39.92 8.01
C ASP A 268 43.39 39.36 9.23
N SER A 269 42.94 38.27 9.64
CA SER A 269 43.49 37.10 10.40
C SER A 269 44.34 37.34 11.67
N LYS A 270 45.12 38.42 11.77
CA LYS A 270 45.96 38.66 12.97
C LYS A 270 45.25 39.50 14.05
N LEU A 271 44.23 40.24 13.74
CA LEU A 271 43.35 40.91 14.69
C LEU A 271 42.19 40.00 15.13
N SER A 272 41.88 38.96 14.38
CA SER A 272 40.79 38.03 14.70
C SER A 272 41.13 37.04 15.82
N ASP A 273 42.41 36.82 16.11
CA ASP A 273 42.85 36.00 17.25
C ASP A 273 42.85 36.74 18.59
N GLY A 274 42.46 38.02 18.59
CA GLY A 274 42.33 38.82 19.83
C GLY A 274 43.63 39.42 20.34
N SER A 275 44.79 39.00 19.85
CA SER A 275 46.10 39.28 20.46
C SER A 275 46.51 40.75 20.40
N TYR A 276 45.99 41.55 19.44
CA TYR A 276 46.34 42.96 19.23
C TYR A 276 45.15 43.92 19.31
N LEU A 277 43.93 43.45 19.62
CA LEU A 277 42.73 44.31 19.69
C LEU A 277 42.92 45.46 20.69
N PHE A 278 43.68 45.33 21.78
CA PHE A 278 43.93 46.35 22.78
C PHE A 278 44.56 47.63 22.19
N MET A 279 45.26 47.56 21.04
CA MET A 279 45.84 48.68 20.36
C MET A 279 44.80 49.65 19.74
N LEU A 280 43.51 49.21 19.61
CA LEU A 280 42.41 50.08 19.18
C LEU A 280 42.06 51.15 20.21
N GLY A 281 42.50 51.00 21.43
CA GLY A 281 42.26 51.96 22.53
C GLY A 281 40.91 51.81 23.24
N GLU A 282 40.92 52.28 24.51
CA GLU A 282 39.78 52.10 25.41
C GLU A 282 38.43 52.59 24.85
N LYS A 283 38.45 53.78 24.26
CA LYS A 283 37.24 54.43 23.78
C LYS A 283 36.56 53.66 22.62
N TYR A 284 37.33 53.16 21.69
CA TYR A 284 36.83 52.40 20.56
C TYR A 284 36.33 51.03 21.01
N LEU A 285 37.11 50.32 21.84
CA LEU A 285 36.76 49.01 22.36
C LEU A 285 35.48 49.09 23.25
N GLN A 286 35.35 50.10 24.11
CA GLN A 286 34.16 50.32 24.90
C GLN A 286 32.93 50.48 24.01
N ALA A 287 33.01 51.32 22.96
CA ALA A 287 31.91 51.49 22.02
C ALA A 287 31.52 50.19 21.29
N GLN A 288 32.51 49.37 20.92
CA GLN A 288 32.22 48.07 20.32
C GLN A 288 31.56 47.10 21.27
N VAL A 289 32.04 46.99 22.51
CA VAL A 289 31.43 46.16 23.57
C VAL A 289 29.99 46.56 23.82
N ASP A 290 29.75 47.88 23.97
CA ASP A 290 28.41 48.39 24.21
C ASP A 290 27.44 48.14 23.02
N THR A 291 27.95 48.35 21.82
CA THR A 291 27.19 48.06 20.59
C THR A 291 26.86 46.58 20.48
N LEU A 292 27.83 45.68 20.65
CA LEU A 292 27.63 44.23 20.50
C LEU A 292 26.72 43.65 21.60
N LYS A 293 26.76 44.28 22.85
CA LYS A 293 25.86 43.87 23.93
C LYS A 293 24.39 44.25 23.63
N ASN A 294 24.16 45.41 23.00
CA ASN A 294 22.84 45.97 22.82
C ASN A 294 22.23 45.72 21.44
N ALA A 295 23.02 45.31 20.46
CA ALA A 295 22.54 45.01 19.13
C ALA A 295 21.67 43.75 19.11
N PRO A 296 20.59 43.71 18.32
CA PRO A 296 19.84 42.49 18.09
C PRO A 296 20.72 41.46 17.39
N LEU A 297 20.47 40.18 17.68
CA LEU A 297 21.16 39.07 16.97
C LEU A 297 20.73 39.07 15.51
N VAL A 298 21.72 39.04 14.63
CA VAL A 298 21.51 38.88 13.18
C VAL A 298 21.95 37.46 12.81
N TYR A 299 20.99 36.70 12.30
CA TYR A 299 21.23 35.33 11.90
C TYR A 299 21.73 35.26 10.44
N PRO A 300 22.43 34.19 10.04
CA PRO A 300 22.83 33.95 8.66
C PRO A 300 21.61 33.68 7.76
N LEU A 301 21.77 33.87 6.44
CA LEU A 301 20.67 33.78 5.47
C LEU A 301 19.93 32.42 5.50
N ASN A 302 20.63 31.33 5.76
CA ASN A 302 20.03 30.00 5.86
C ASN A 302 19.01 29.89 7.01
N TYR A 303 19.15 30.64 8.09
CA TYR A 303 18.16 30.71 9.17
C TYR A 303 16.80 31.20 8.65
N TYR A 304 16.78 32.30 7.93
CA TYR A 304 15.55 32.88 7.38
C TYR A 304 14.93 32.01 6.29
N ASN A 305 15.77 31.29 5.53
CA ASN A 305 15.29 30.32 4.54
C ASN A 305 14.58 29.15 5.22
N ILE A 306 15.16 28.61 6.30
CA ILE A 306 14.54 27.54 7.11
C ILE A 306 13.23 28.04 7.73
N GLU A 307 13.23 29.24 8.32
CA GLU A 307 12.02 29.82 8.89
C GLU A 307 10.89 29.96 7.87
N LYS A 308 11.20 30.42 6.67
CA LYS A 308 10.23 30.47 5.56
C LYS A 308 9.70 29.09 5.20
N GLN A 309 10.57 28.07 5.08
CA GLN A 309 10.15 26.70 4.78
C GLN A 309 9.27 26.11 5.90
N VAL A 310 9.61 26.35 7.16
CA VAL A 310 8.79 25.94 8.31
C VAL A 310 7.38 26.57 8.25
N ASN A 311 7.31 27.88 7.98
CA ASN A 311 6.02 28.55 7.86
C ASN A 311 5.16 27.99 6.72
N LEU A 312 5.75 27.71 5.56
CA LEU A 312 5.06 27.13 4.41
C LEU A 312 4.59 25.71 4.70
N LEU A 313 5.43 24.88 5.34
CA LEU A 313 5.07 23.51 5.71
C LEU A 313 3.93 23.47 6.75
N ASN A 314 3.94 24.35 7.74
CA ASN A 314 2.84 24.47 8.72
C ASN A 314 1.51 24.87 8.06
N VAL A 315 1.56 25.71 7.01
CA VAL A 315 0.36 26.05 6.22
C VAL A 315 -0.12 24.84 5.43
N LEU A 316 0.82 24.12 4.80
CA LEU A 316 0.52 22.90 4.02
C LEU A 316 -0.07 21.80 4.91
N GLU A 317 0.50 21.56 6.09
CA GLU A 317 0.00 20.56 7.05
C GLU A 317 -1.49 20.82 7.37
N ARG A 318 -1.85 22.06 7.69
CA ARG A 318 -3.24 22.43 7.97
C ARG A 318 -4.18 22.26 6.78
N LYS A 319 -3.69 22.45 5.54
CA LYS A 319 -4.47 22.17 4.33
C LYS A 319 -4.72 20.67 4.19
N VAL A 320 -3.65 19.86 4.33
CA VAL A 320 -3.74 18.40 4.22
C VAL A 320 -4.69 17.80 5.26
N GLU A 321 -4.74 18.34 6.48
CA GLU A 321 -5.68 17.87 7.52
C GLU A 321 -7.14 18.05 7.14
N LYS A 322 -7.50 19.14 6.48
CA LYS A 322 -8.89 19.55 6.20
C LYS A 322 -9.48 18.93 4.95
N GLU A 323 -8.67 18.66 3.94
CA GLU A 323 -9.13 18.24 2.63
C GLU A 323 -8.82 16.74 2.40
N GLY A 324 -9.63 16.08 1.58
CA GLY A 324 -9.50 14.67 1.22
C GLY A 324 -9.11 14.48 -0.24
N ALA A 325 -8.40 13.42 -0.56
CA ALA A 325 -8.21 12.98 -1.93
C ALA A 325 -9.53 12.48 -2.52
N VAL A 326 -9.67 12.54 -3.85
CA VAL A 326 -10.93 12.16 -4.52
C VAL A 326 -11.00 10.65 -4.74
N SER A 327 -9.97 10.05 -5.36
CA SER A 327 -9.91 8.59 -5.56
C SER A 327 -8.48 8.12 -5.87
N GLY A 328 -8.09 6.99 -5.29
CA GLY A 328 -6.80 6.31 -5.50
C GLY A 328 -6.77 5.34 -6.68
N TYR A 329 -7.87 5.21 -7.43
CA TYR A 329 -7.99 4.35 -8.60
C TYR A 329 -8.87 4.99 -9.69
N TYR A 330 -8.88 4.35 -10.84
CA TYR A 330 -9.81 4.65 -11.94
C TYR A 330 -10.46 3.35 -12.43
N TYR A 331 -11.76 3.36 -12.63
CA TYR A 331 -12.46 2.22 -13.22
C TYR A 331 -12.18 2.12 -14.72
N LEU A 332 -11.60 1.02 -15.16
CA LEU A 332 -11.62 0.61 -16.56
C LEU A 332 -12.98 -0.04 -16.89
N SER A 333 -13.51 -0.81 -15.91
CA SER A 333 -14.87 -1.34 -15.92
C SER A 333 -15.44 -1.25 -14.51
N GLU A 334 -16.56 -0.56 -14.35
CA GLU A 334 -17.29 -0.50 -13.08
C GLU A 334 -17.88 -1.88 -12.73
N PRO A 335 -18.22 -2.14 -11.43
CA PRO A 335 -18.90 -3.36 -11.03
C PRO A 335 -20.15 -3.60 -11.89
N ASP A 336 -20.13 -4.67 -12.69
CA ASP A 336 -21.21 -5.01 -13.60
C ASP A 336 -22.40 -5.63 -12.86
N TYR A 337 -23.60 -5.43 -13.41
CA TYR A 337 -24.79 -6.17 -12.98
C TYR A 337 -24.83 -7.51 -13.70
N PRO A 338 -24.60 -8.66 -13.01
CA PRO A 338 -24.52 -9.94 -13.68
C PRO A 338 -25.89 -10.37 -14.23
N VAL A 339 -25.95 -10.55 -15.54
CA VAL A 339 -27.18 -10.97 -16.26
C VAL A 339 -27.31 -12.48 -16.37
N ILE A 340 -26.19 -13.21 -16.23
CA ILE A 340 -26.13 -14.67 -16.33
C ILE A 340 -25.60 -15.22 -15.00
N LYS A 341 -26.32 -16.23 -14.47
CA LYS A 341 -25.87 -16.90 -13.26
C LYS A 341 -24.73 -17.88 -13.52
N ASP A 342 -23.79 -17.95 -12.61
CA ASP A 342 -22.65 -18.85 -12.71
C ASP A 342 -22.99 -20.25 -12.26
N LYS A 343 -23.81 -20.40 -11.21
CA LYS A 343 -24.19 -21.69 -10.61
C LYS A 343 -25.65 -21.66 -10.14
N PRO A 344 -26.31 -22.83 -10.09
CA PRO A 344 -25.90 -24.10 -10.67
C PRO A 344 -26.08 -24.10 -12.20
N GLN A 345 -25.19 -24.76 -12.92
CA GLN A 345 -25.36 -25.03 -14.36
C GLN A 345 -26.35 -26.18 -14.49
N LYS A 346 -27.66 -25.87 -14.45
CA LYS A 346 -28.75 -26.86 -14.40
C LYS A 346 -28.63 -27.94 -15.47
N GLY A 347 -28.33 -27.54 -16.71
CA GLY A 347 -28.17 -28.49 -17.81
C GLY A 347 -27.04 -29.48 -17.60
N LEU A 348 -25.87 -29.00 -17.13
CA LEU A 348 -24.72 -29.87 -16.88
C LEU A 348 -24.99 -30.87 -15.76
N ILE A 349 -25.62 -30.45 -14.65
CA ILE A 349 -25.97 -31.32 -13.53
C ILE A 349 -26.92 -32.42 -13.97
N ILE A 350 -27.94 -32.12 -14.79
CA ILE A 350 -28.89 -33.08 -15.33
C ILE A 350 -28.18 -34.10 -16.22
N VAL A 351 -27.30 -33.67 -17.11
CA VAL A 351 -26.52 -34.56 -17.99
C VAL A 351 -25.59 -35.47 -17.20
N ILE A 352 -24.89 -34.94 -16.20
CA ILE A 352 -24.04 -35.74 -15.31
C ILE A 352 -24.87 -36.76 -14.55
N GLY A 353 -26.01 -36.38 -14.00
CA GLY A 353 -26.94 -37.28 -13.30
C GLY A 353 -27.39 -38.43 -14.19
N PHE A 354 -27.71 -38.16 -15.46
CA PHE A 354 -28.06 -39.18 -16.45
C PHE A 354 -26.92 -40.17 -16.69
N ILE A 355 -25.71 -39.67 -16.94
CA ILE A 355 -24.52 -40.49 -17.18
C ILE A 355 -24.19 -41.36 -15.96
N ILE A 356 -24.23 -40.81 -14.76
CA ILE A 356 -24.01 -41.58 -13.52
C ILE A 356 -25.08 -42.69 -13.39
N GLY A 357 -26.33 -42.39 -13.67
CA GLY A 357 -27.39 -43.38 -13.65
C GLY A 357 -27.18 -44.57 -14.61
N LEU A 358 -26.67 -44.27 -15.81
CA LEU A 358 -26.31 -45.31 -16.78
C LEU A 358 -25.13 -46.19 -16.27
N ILE A 359 -24.08 -45.58 -15.73
CA ILE A 359 -22.88 -46.30 -15.25
C ILE A 359 -23.26 -47.17 -14.04
N VAL A 360 -23.90 -46.59 -13.06
CA VAL A 360 -24.29 -47.33 -11.81
C VAL A 360 -25.20 -48.49 -12.11
N SER A 361 -26.23 -48.32 -12.95
CA SER A 361 -27.13 -49.39 -13.32
C SER A 361 -26.46 -50.50 -14.09
N SER A 362 -25.58 -50.14 -15.06
CA SER A 362 -24.79 -51.13 -15.82
C SER A 362 -23.92 -51.98 -14.90
N PHE A 363 -23.25 -51.32 -13.93
CA PHE A 363 -22.39 -52.00 -12.96
C PHE A 363 -23.17 -52.99 -12.11
N PHE A 364 -24.32 -52.57 -11.54
CA PHE A 364 -25.15 -53.49 -10.72
C PHE A 364 -25.74 -54.67 -11.52
N ILE A 365 -26.11 -54.46 -12.78
CA ILE A 365 -26.60 -55.50 -13.67
C ILE A 365 -25.50 -56.55 -13.97
N LEU A 366 -24.28 -56.09 -14.23
CA LEU A 366 -23.15 -56.98 -14.50
C LEU A 366 -22.76 -57.75 -13.22
N LEU A 367 -22.68 -57.09 -12.06
CA LEU A 367 -22.44 -57.72 -10.78
C LEU A 367 -23.49 -58.82 -10.47
N GLY A 368 -24.76 -58.51 -10.65
CA GLY A 368 -25.85 -59.44 -10.45
C GLY A 368 -25.79 -60.63 -11.42
N SER A 369 -25.33 -60.42 -12.68
CA SER A 369 -25.11 -61.49 -13.66
C SER A 369 -23.96 -62.41 -13.24
N LEU A 370 -22.86 -61.89 -12.75
CA LEU A 370 -21.70 -62.69 -12.27
C LEU A 370 -22.09 -63.52 -11.04
N ILE A 371 -22.84 -62.96 -10.07
CA ILE A 371 -23.28 -63.73 -8.89
C ILE A 371 -24.27 -64.87 -9.27
N GLN A 372 -25.13 -64.64 -10.27
CA GLN A 372 -26.03 -65.68 -10.73
C GLN A 372 -25.30 -66.81 -11.51
N ASN A 373 -24.26 -66.50 -12.23
CA ASN A 373 -23.43 -67.52 -12.95
C ASN A 373 -22.62 -68.36 -11.96
N THR A 374 -22.04 -67.74 -10.91
CA THR A 374 -21.33 -68.51 -9.85
C THR A 374 -22.22 -69.38 -9.00
N LYS A 375 -23.54 -69.14 -8.93
CA LYS A 375 -24.49 -70.04 -8.26
C LYS A 375 -24.99 -71.20 -9.10
N LYS A 376 -24.77 -71.20 -10.41
CA LYS A 376 -25.19 -72.26 -11.34
C LYS A 376 -24.03 -73.19 -11.73
N SER A 377 -22.83 -72.89 -11.45
CA SER A 377 -21.64 -73.71 -11.49
C SER A 377 -21.51 -74.50 -10.15
#